data_8787048f25d60998db0e85e0f8eb7950
#
_entry.id   8787048f25d60998db0e85e0f8eb7950
#
_cell.length_a   1.000
_cell.length_b   1.000
_cell.length_c   1.000
_cell.angle_alpha   90.00
_cell.angle_beta   90.00
_cell.angle_gamma   90.00
#
_symmetry.space_group_name_H-M   'P 1'
#
loop_
_entity.id
_entity.type
_entity.pdbx_description
1 polymer ?
#
loop_
_entity_poly.entity_id
_entity_poly.type
_entity_poly.pdbx_seq_one_letter_code
_entity_poly.pdbx_strand_id
1 'polypeptide(L)'
;GYTALALDMYGDGKQASHPDDAKKFAGAVRQNMDVAEARFNAGLELLKQQPNVNSSQLAAIGYCFGGGLVLAMARRGLDIDAVASFHGSLGTQSPAQPGTIKTRIAVFNGADDPMSKAEQVVAFKEEMDKAGADYMLVDYPGTMHAFTNPDADELGAKFGLPLKYSAEADKDSWEQMQVFLKESFK
;
A
#
# COMPACT_ATOMS: atom_id res chain seq x y z
N GLY A 1 -6.53 -9.07 18.18
CA GLY A 1 -6.02 -9.72 16.98
C GLY A 1 -6.87 -9.42 15.77
N TYR A 2 -6.28 -9.60 14.59
CA TYR A 2 -6.95 -9.42 13.31
C TYR A 2 -6.97 -10.75 12.55
N THR A 3 -8.01 -10.97 11.75
CA THR A 3 -7.99 -11.99 10.71
C THR A 3 -7.40 -11.36 9.45
N ALA A 4 -6.39 -11.98 8.84
CA ALA A 4 -5.73 -11.46 7.66
C ALA A 4 -5.81 -12.44 6.49
N LEU A 5 -6.00 -11.91 5.29
CA LEU A 5 -5.95 -12.62 4.02
C LEU A 5 -4.90 -11.99 3.12
N ALA A 6 -3.91 -12.77 2.69
CA ALA A 6 -2.97 -12.34 1.66
C ALA A 6 -3.57 -12.58 0.26
N LEU A 7 -3.73 -11.49 -0.51
CA LEU A 7 -4.33 -11.54 -1.83
C LEU A 7 -3.30 -11.86 -2.93
N ASP A 8 -3.61 -12.82 -3.79
CA ASP A 8 -2.88 -13.04 -5.03
C ASP A 8 -3.29 -11.98 -6.08
N MET A 9 -2.57 -10.86 -6.09
CA MET A 9 -2.82 -9.79 -7.04
C MET A 9 -2.19 -10.03 -8.41
N TYR A 10 -1.24 -10.95 -8.54
CA TYR A 10 -0.69 -11.34 -9.84
C TYR A 10 -1.63 -12.30 -10.60
N GLY A 11 -2.38 -13.12 -9.87
CA GLY A 11 -3.29 -14.15 -10.39
C GLY A 11 -2.60 -15.47 -10.72
N ASP A 12 -3.38 -16.53 -10.71
CA ASP A 12 -2.96 -17.91 -11.05
C ASP A 12 -1.82 -18.46 -10.16
N GLY A 13 -1.67 -17.95 -8.93
CA GLY A 13 -0.61 -18.35 -8.00
C GLY A 13 0.80 -17.96 -8.46
N LYS A 14 0.93 -16.97 -9.34
CA LYS A 14 2.24 -16.53 -9.84
C LYS A 14 3.12 -15.98 -8.74
N GLN A 15 4.36 -16.44 -8.71
CA GLN A 15 5.40 -15.97 -7.80
C GLN A 15 6.57 -15.40 -8.60
N ALA A 16 7.16 -14.33 -8.11
CA ALA A 16 8.34 -13.72 -8.71
C ALA A 16 9.58 -14.08 -7.88
N SER A 17 10.54 -14.76 -8.49
CA SER A 17 11.84 -15.07 -7.88
C SER A 17 12.96 -14.09 -8.30
N HIS A 18 12.69 -13.27 -9.31
CA HIS A 18 13.61 -12.25 -9.83
C HIS A 18 12.91 -10.90 -9.95
N PRO A 19 13.59 -9.76 -9.73
CA PRO A 19 13.01 -8.43 -9.85
C PRO A 19 12.34 -8.13 -11.20
N ASP A 20 12.88 -8.68 -12.29
CA ASP A 20 12.31 -8.50 -13.63
C ASP A 20 10.92 -9.16 -13.75
N ASP A 21 10.73 -10.35 -13.16
CA ASP A 21 9.44 -11.01 -13.11
C ASP A 21 8.46 -10.21 -12.22
N ALA A 22 8.92 -9.75 -11.06
CA ALA A 22 8.12 -8.90 -10.19
C ALA A 22 7.67 -7.61 -10.91
N LYS A 23 8.59 -6.95 -11.62
CA LYS A 23 8.30 -5.76 -12.42
C LYS A 23 7.29 -6.04 -13.54
N LYS A 24 7.47 -7.17 -14.25
CA LYS A 24 6.56 -7.61 -15.32
C LYS A 24 5.15 -7.88 -14.78
N PHE A 25 5.03 -8.65 -13.69
CA PHE A 25 3.74 -9.01 -13.13
C PHE A 25 3.04 -7.81 -12.51
N ALA A 26 3.74 -6.98 -11.73
CA ALA A 26 3.20 -5.74 -11.19
C ALA A 26 2.78 -4.77 -12.31
N GLY A 27 3.58 -4.67 -13.39
CA GLY A 27 3.27 -3.86 -14.57
C GLY A 27 1.97 -4.30 -15.25
N ALA A 28 1.78 -5.61 -15.44
CA ALA A 28 0.56 -6.16 -16.03
C ALA A 28 -0.69 -5.84 -15.20
N VAL A 29 -0.59 -5.89 -13.86
CA VAL A 29 -1.68 -5.51 -12.96
C VAL A 29 -1.98 -4.02 -13.07
N ARG A 30 -0.95 -3.15 -13.06
CA ARG A 30 -1.13 -1.68 -13.17
C ARG A 30 -1.74 -1.26 -14.50
N GLN A 31 -1.48 -2.00 -15.58
CA GLN A 31 -2.06 -1.75 -16.90
C GLN A 31 -3.54 -2.18 -17.01
N ASN A 32 -4.03 -2.97 -16.06
CA ASN A 32 -5.41 -3.45 -16.07
C ASN A 32 -6.03 -3.32 -14.67
N MET A 33 -6.31 -2.08 -14.29
CA MET A 33 -6.83 -1.76 -12.97
C MET A 33 -8.23 -2.33 -12.70
N ASP A 34 -9.03 -2.59 -13.73
CA ASP A 34 -10.35 -3.21 -13.56
C ASP A 34 -10.23 -4.69 -13.14
N VAL A 35 -9.23 -5.40 -13.68
CA VAL A 35 -8.89 -6.76 -13.20
C VAL A 35 -8.31 -6.72 -11.78
N ALA A 36 -7.47 -5.73 -11.48
CA ALA A 36 -6.94 -5.56 -10.13
C ALA A 36 -8.06 -5.33 -9.10
N GLU A 37 -9.01 -4.46 -9.42
CA GLU A 37 -10.17 -4.18 -8.58
C GLU A 37 -11.08 -5.42 -8.42
N ALA A 38 -11.32 -6.16 -9.49
CA ALA A 38 -12.10 -7.39 -9.43
C ALA A 38 -11.44 -8.45 -8.52
N ARG A 39 -10.11 -8.62 -8.61
CA ARG A 39 -9.35 -9.52 -7.71
C ARG A 39 -9.41 -9.06 -6.27
N PHE A 40 -9.24 -7.75 -6.05
CA PHE A 40 -9.31 -7.16 -4.72
C PHE A 40 -10.69 -7.41 -4.09
N ASN A 41 -11.76 -7.11 -4.83
CA ASN A 41 -13.14 -7.30 -4.36
C ASN A 41 -13.48 -8.78 -4.12
N ALA A 42 -13.01 -9.70 -4.97
CA ALA A 42 -13.18 -11.13 -4.75
C ALA A 42 -12.53 -11.59 -3.44
N GLY A 43 -11.30 -11.12 -3.14
CA GLY A 43 -10.65 -11.41 -1.88
C GLY A 43 -11.34 -10.78 -0.68
N LEU A 44 -11.84 -9.55 -0.83
CA LEU A 44 -12.62 -8.88 0.22
C LEU A 44 -13.90 -9.66 0.56
N GLU A 45 -14.64 -10.11 -0.45
CA GLU A 45 -15.83 -10.93 -0.24
C GLU A 45 -15.49 -12.29 0.39
N LEU A 46 -14.38 -12.92 0.00
CA LEU A 46 -13.91 -14.15 0.65
C LEU A 46 -13.57 -13.93 2.13
N LEU A 47 -12.93 -12.79 2.46
CA LEU A 47 -12.61 -12.43 3.85
C LEU A 47 -13.89 -12.21 4.67
N LYS A 48 -14.87 -11.49 4.14
CA LYS A 48 -16.14 -11.21 4.79
C LYS A 48 -16.94 -12.49 5.13
N GLN A 49 -16.76 -13.56 4.37
CA GLN A 49 -17.44 -14.84 4.59
C GLN A 49 -16.80 -15.67 5.73
N GLN A 50 -15.65 -15.26 6.27
CA GLN A 50 -15.00 -16.02 7.33
C GLN A 50 -15.75 -15.83 8.66
N PRO A 51 -15.97 -16.90 9.45
CA PRO A 51 -16.84 -16.86 10.63
C PRO A 51 -16.38 -15.92 11.74
N ASN A 52 -15.08 -15.57 11.78
CA ASN A 52 -14.49 -14.73 12.82
C ASN A 52 -14.20 -13.30 12.32
N VAL A 53 -14.72 -12.90 11.17
CA VAL A 53 -14.53 -11.59 10.59
C VAL A 53 -15.72 -10.68 10.88
N ASN A 54 -15.46 -9.51 11.43
CA ASN A 54 -16.43 -8.45 11.47
C ASN A 54 -16.43 -7.69 10.14
N SER A 55 -17.43 -7.95 9.31
CA SER A 55 -17.53 -7.34 7.98
C SER A 55 -17.78 -5.82 7.96
N SER A 56 -18.02 -5.21 9.12
CA SER A 56 -18.11 -3.77 9.29
C SER A 56 -16.81 -3.12 9.77
N GLN A 57 -15.72 -3.88 9.90
CA GLN A 57 -14.40 -3.40 10.33
C GLN A 57 -13.32 -4.00 9.45
N LEU A 58 -13.12 -3.40 8.29
CA LEU A 58 -12.25 -3.92 7.23
C LEU A 58 -11.18 -2.92 6.86
N ALA A 59 -9.95 -3.41 6.71
CA ALA A 59 -8.84 -2.61 6.22
C ALA A 59 -7.98 -3.38 5.22
N ALA A 60 -7.23 -2.66 4.41
CA ALA A 60 -6.21 -3.25 3.55
C ALA A 60 -4.85 -2.62 3.83
N ILE A 61 -3.82 -3.45 3.94
CA ILE A 61 -2.43 -3.00 4.04
C ILE A 61 -1.63 -3.51 2.84
N GLY A 62 -0.66 -2.73 2.40
CA GLY A 62 0.17 -3.12 1.28
C GLY A 62 1.59 -2.57 1.38
N TYR A 63 2.54 -3.35 0.87
CA TYR A 63 3.96 -3.04 0.84
C TYR A 63 4.43 -2.91 -0.60
N CYS A 64 5.29 -1.94 -0.91
CA CYS A 64 5.84 -1.72 -2.24
C CYS A 64 4.72 -1.65 -3.32
N PHE A 65 4.68 -2.64 -4.24
CA PHE A 65 3.60 -2.80 -5.22
C PHE A 65 2.22 -2.81 -4.57
N GLY A 66 2.06 -3.60 -3.49
CA GLY A 66 0.80 -3.67 -2.74
C GLY A 66 0.41 -2.35 -2.10
N GLY A 67 1.39 -1.56 -1.61
CA GLY A 67 1.16 -0.22 -1.08
C GLY A 67 0.59 0.74 -2.13
N GLY A 68 1.19 0.77 -3.32
CA GLY A 68 0.65 1.54 -4.44
C GLY A 68 -0.74 1.06 -4.88
N LEU A 69 -1.00 -0.25 -4.76
CA LEU A 69 -2.27 -0.84 -5.16
C LEU A 69 -3.42 -0.48 -4.22
N VAL A 70 -3.21 -0.54 -2.88
CA VAL A 70 -4.27 -0.13 -1.93
C VAL A 70 -4.59 1.36 -2.06
N LEU A 71 -3.59 2.21 -2.36
CA LEU A 71 -3.84 3.62 -2.68
C LEU A 71 -4.64 3.80 -3.98
N ALA A 72 -4.37 2.97 -4.99
CA ALA A 72 -5.15 2.99 -6.24
C ALA A 72 -6.60 2.56 -6.00
N MET A 73 -6.85 1.56 -5.15
CA MET A 73 -8.21 1.16 -4.77
C MET A 73 -8.93 2.26 -3.99
N ALA A 74 -8.26 2.94 -3.06
CA ALA A 74 -8.83 4.10 -2.36
C ALA A 74 -9.26 5.21 -3.34
N ARG A 75 -8.41 5.54 -4.33
CA ARG A 75 -8.72 6.52 -5.39
C ARG A 75 -9.93 6.14 -6.23
N ARG A 76 -10.19 4.84 -6.39
CA ARG A 76 -11.36 4.30 -7.11
C ARG A 76 -12.62 4.21 -6.26
N GLY A 77 -12.56 4.65 -5.00
CA GLY A 77 -13.72 4.70 -4.10
C GLY A 77 -13.98 3.41 -3.34
N LEU A 78 -12.91 2.62 -3.07
CA LEU A 78 -13.02 1.44 -2.21
C LEU A 78 -13.70 1.80 -0.88
N ASP A 79 -14.73 1.07 -0.53
CA ASP A 79 -15.58 1.31 0.65
C ASP A 79 -15.24 0.31 1.76
N ILE A 80 -14.13 0.59 2.45
CA ILE A 80 -13.67 -0.07 3.68
C ILE A 80 -13.15 1.01 4.64
N ASP A 81 -12.95 0.68 5.92
CA ASP A 81 -12.61 1.68 6.93
C ASP A 81 -11.24 2.32 6.70
N ALA A 82 -10.22 1.54 6.34
CA ALA A 82 -8.87 2.04 6.24
C ALA A 82 -8.01 1.34 5.18
N VAL A 83 -7.03 2.07 4.64
CA VAL A 83 -5.90 1.51 3.89
C VAL A 83 -4.59 2.02 4.48
N ALA A 84 -3.55 1.17 4.50
CA ALA A 84 -2.21 1.55 4.89
C ALA A 84 -1.19 1.13 3.83
N SER A 85 -0.39 2.08 3.37
CA SER A 85 0.65 1.90 2.35
C SER A 85 2.03 2.06 2.97
N PHE A 86 2.87 1.02 2.85
CA PHE A 86 4.27 1.04 3.26
C PHE A 86 5.16 1.10 2.02
N HIS A 87 5.99 2.12 1.93
CA HIS A 87 6.90 2.38 0.80
C HIS A 87 6.26 2.09 -0.58
N GLY A 88 4.98 2.40 -0.72
CA GLY A 88 4.23 2.23 -1.96
C GLY A 88 4.41 3.43 -2.89
N SER A 89 4.21 3.20 -4.20
CA SER A 89 4.22 4.31 -5.17
C SER A 89 3.07 5.28 -4.90
N LEU A 90 3.38 6.56 -4.74
CA LEU A 90 2.40 7.64 -4.49
C LEU A 90 1.83 8.21 -5.79
N GLY A 91 2.60 8.14 -6.89
CA GLY A 91 2.20 8.69 -8.17
C GLY A 91 1.02 7.95 -8.81
N THR A 92 0.19 8.69 -9.54
CA THR A 92 -0.94 8.16 -10.29
C THR A 92 -1.16 8.93 -11.59
N GLN A 93 -1.73 8.24 -12.60
CA GLN A 93 -2.25 8.87 -13.82
C GLN A 93 -3.76 9.15 -13.72
N SER A 94 -4.41 8.66 -12.66
CA SER A 94 -5.85 8.81 -12.42
C SER A 94 -6.06 9.35 -10.99
N PRO A 95 -5.85 10.65 -10.78
CA PRO A 95 -6.01 11.26 -9.47
C PRO A 95 -7.48 11.19 -9.02
N ALA A 96 -7.66 11.08 -7.70
CA ALA A 96 -8.97 11.03 -7.09
C ALA A 96 -9.77 12.33 -7.37
N GLN A 97 -11.06 12.16 -7.64
CA GLN A 97 -11.97 13.29 -7.74
C GLN A 97 -12.48 13.68 -6.34
N PRO A 98 -12.87 14.93 -6.12
CA PRO A 98 -13.45 15.36 -4.85
C PRO A 98 -14.61 14.45 -4.40
N GLY A 99 -14.54 13.96 -3.16
CA GLY A 99 -15.56 13.09 -2.55
C GLY A 99 -15.55 11.62 -3.02
N THR A 100 -14.60 11.21 -3.86
CA THR A 100 -14.51 9.79 -4.29
C THR A 100 -13.93 8.90 -3.19
N ILE A 101 -12.91 9.39 -2.46
CA ILE A 101 -12.24 8.61 -1.41
C ILE A 101 -13.16 8.52 -0.20
N LYS A 102 -13.48 7.30 0.23
CA LYS A 102 -14.35 7.00 1.37
C LYS A 102 -13.58 6.41 2.55
N THR A 103 -12.45 5.79 2.27
CA THR A 103 -11.59 5.11 3.24
C THR A 103 -10.59 6.09 3.86
N ARG A 104 -10.23 5.88 5.12
CA ARG A 104 -9.09 6.56 5.75
C ARG A 104 -7.78 6.02 5.19
N ILE A 105 -6.78 6.88 5.04
CA ILE A 105 -5.51 6.52 4.41
C ILE A 105 -4.34 6.78 5.36
N ALA A 106 -3.47 5.77 5.55
CA ALA A 106 -2.15 5.93 6.15
C ALA A 106 -1.06 5.63 5.13
N VAL A 107 -0.05 6.50 5.07
CA VAL A 107 1.13 6.32 4.22
C VAL A 107 2.38 6.40 5.06
N PHE A 108 3.25 5.39 4.93
CA PHE A 108 4.56 5.30 5.55
C PHE A 108 5.61 5.27 4.43
N ASN A 109 6.30 6.41 4.24
CA ASN A 109 7.21 6.62 3.12
C ASN A 109 8.65 6.79 3.61
N GLY A 110 9.62 6.29 2.84
CA GLY A 110 11.02 6.62 3.05
C GLY A 110 11.37 7.90 2.31
N ALA A 111 11.85 8.92 3.01
CA ALA A 111 12.14 10.23 2.41
C ALA A 111 13.30 10.19 1.39
N ASP A 112 14.19 9.20 1.52
CA ASP A 112 15.32 8.98 0.61
C ASP A 112 15.04 7.86 -0.41
N ASP A 113 13.78 7.42 -0.52
CA ASP A 113 13.37 6.39 -1.49
C ASP A 113 13.39 6.97 -2.93
N PRO A 114 14.32 6.54 -3.80
CA PRO A 114 14.37 7.05 -5.17
C PRO A 114 13.18 6.61 -6.05
N MET A 115 12.38 5.64 -5.57
CA MET A 115 11.14 5.20 -6.23
C MET A 115 9.93 6.06 -5.83
N SER A 116 10.05 6.87 -4.76
CA SER A 116 9.02 7.79 -4.27
C SER A 116 9.62 9.17 -4.03
N LYS A 117 9.84 9.92 -5.10
CA LYS A 117 10.51 11.23 -5.07
C LYS A 117 9.71 12.26 -4.28
N ALA A 118 10.40 13.26 -3.73
CA ALA A 118 9.79 14.34 -2.94
C ALA A 118 8.64 15.06 -3.67
N GLU A 119 8.76 15.24 -5.00
CA GLU A 119 7.69 15.85 -5.81
C GLU A 119 6.42 14.99 -5.84
N GLN A 120 6.55 13.66 -5.76
CA GLN A 120 5.41 12.75 -5.69
C GLN A 120 4.73 12.79 -4.33
N VAL A 121 5.50 13.01 -3.25
CA VAL A 121 4.95 13.22 -1.90
C VAL A 121 4.13 14.51 -1.86
N VAL A 122 4.65 15.60 -2.42
CA VAL A 122 3.94 16.89 -2.52
C VAL A 122 2.66 16.71 -3.34
N ALA A 123 2.76 16.14 -4.54
CA ALA A 123 1.62 15.93 -5.43
C ALA A 123 0.54 15.02 -4.79
N PHE A 124 0.95 13.99 -4.02
CA PHE A 124 0.03 13.14 -3.29
C PHE A 124 -0.74 13.92 -2.22
N LYS A 125 -0.06 14.75 -1.42
CA LYS A 125 -0.71 15.60 -0.40
C LYS A 125 -1.71 16.56 -1.04
N GLU A 126 -1.32 17.26 -2.10
CA GLU A 126 -2.20 18.15 -2.84
C GLU A 126 -3.43 17.42 -3.42
N GLU A 127 -3.25 16.20 -3.91
CA GLU A 127 -4.34 15.35 -4.41
C GLU A 127 -5.30 14.99 -3.27
N MET A 128 -4.79 14.52 -2.13
CA MET A 128 -5.60 14.10 -0.98
C MET A 128 -6.39 15.27 -0.39
N ASP A 129 -5.74 16.43 -0.24
CA ASP A 129 -6.38 17.66 0.24
C ASP A 129 -7.52 18.10 -0.70
N LYS A 130 -7.26 18.08 -2.01
CA LYS A 130 -8.25 18.43 -3.04
C LYS A 130 -9.41 17.43 -3.10
N ALA A 131 -9.13 16.15 -2.88
CA ALA A 131 -10.14 15.11 -2.82
C ALA A 131 -10.99 15.16 -1.53
N GLY A 132 -10.55 15.89 -0.50
CA GLY A 132 -11.17 15.92 0.82
C GLY A 132 -10.98 14.62 1.60
N ALA A 133 -9.87 13.91 1.36
CA ALA A 133 -9.58 12.63 2.00
C ALA A 133 -9.13 12.80 3.47
N ASP A 134 -9.52 11.87 4.33
CA ASP A 134 -8.92 11.71 5.67
C ASP A 134 -7.64 10.87 5.52
N TYR A 135 -6.47 11.51 5.66
CA TYR A 135 -5.20 10.84 5.49
C TYR A 135 -4.12 11.30 6.46
N MET A 136 -3.18 10.40 6.71
CA MET A 136 -1.90 10.71 7.34
C MET A 136 -0.75 10.23 6.44
N LEU A 137 0.35 10.98 6.45
CA LEU A 137 1.59 10.60 5.77
C LEU A 137 2.78 10.85 6.68
N VAL A 138 3.50 9.80 7.00
CA VAL A 138 4.77 9.83 7.71
C VAL A 138 5.89 9.61 6.71
N ASP A 139 6.80 10.59 6.62
CA ASP A 139 7.94 10.57 5.73
C ASP A 139 9.22 10.44 6.56
N TYR A 140 9.86 9.26 6.50
CA TYR A 140 10.99 8.90 7.37
C TYR A 140 12.32 9.40 6.77
N PRO A 141 12.98 10.41 7.38
CA PRO A 141 14.28 10.89 6.91
C PRO A 141 15.35 9.78 6.91
N GLY A 142 16.24 9.77 5.94
CA GLY A 142 17.34 8.80 5.84
C GLY A 142 16.90 7.37 5.49
N THR A 143 15.62 7.17 5.17
CA THR A 143 15.01 5.86 4.96
C THR A 143 14.73 5.62 3.48
N MET A 144 15.12 4.44 2.98
CA MET A 144 15.01 4.05 1.59
C MET A 144 13.84 3.10 1.32
N HIS A 145 13.72 2.62 0.08
CA HIS A 145 12.70 1.64 -0.31
C HIS A 145 12.84 0.33 0.46
N ALA A 146 11.70 -0.36 0.69
CA ALA A 146 11.63 -1.65 1.39
C ALA A 146 12.14 -1.62 2.84
N PHE A 147 12.06 -0.47 3.52
CA PHE A 147 12.59 -0.28 4.87
C PHE A 147 11.99 -1.21 5.92
N THR A 148 10.86 -1.86 5.63
CA THR A 148 10.21 -2.85 6.50
C THR A 148 10.70 -4.29 6.29
N ASN A 149 11.60 -4.52 5.30
CA ASN A 149 12.09 -5.87 5.00
C ASN A 149 13.51 -6.06 5.56
N PRO A 150 13.72 -6.94 6.56
CA PRO A 150 15.05 -7.21 7.12
C PRO A 150 16.09 -7.67 6.09
N ASP A 151 15.65 -8.30 4.99
CA ASP A 151 16.53 -8.79 3.93
C ASP A 151 16.82 -7.73 2.84
N ALA A 152 16.33 -6.49 3.01
CA ALA A 152 16.42 -5.44 1.99
C ALA A 152 17.85 -5.11 1.58
N ASP A 153 18.79 -5.08 2.52
CA ASP A 153 20.21 -4.78 2.25
C ASP A 153 20.85 -5.87 1.38
N GLU A 154 20.61 -7.15 1.70
CA GLU A 154 21.12 -8.29 0.93
C GLU A 154 20.50 -8.32 -0.47
N LEU A 155 19.18 -8.16 -0.57
CA LEU A 155 18.46 -8.15 -1.85
C LEU A 155 18.87 -6.94 -2.71
N GLY A 156 19.06 -5.78 -2.09
CA GLY A 156 19.55 -4.57 -2.73
C GLY A 156 20.92 -4.78 -3.36
N ALA A 157 21.86 -5.35 -2.59
CA ALA A 157 23.20 -5.67 -3.07
C ALA A 157 23.19 -6.73 -4.18
N LYS A 158 22.39 -7.78 -4.01
CA LYS A 158 22.28 -8.90 -4.96
C LYS A 158 21.75 -8.48 -6.33
N PHE A 159 20.78 -7.57 -6.37
CA PHE A 159 20.08 -7.18 -7.59
C PHE A 159 20.39 -5.75 -8.07
N GLY A 160 21.28 -5.03 -7.39
CA GLY A 160 21.61 -3.65 -7.72
C GLY A 160 20.40 -2.70 -7.55
N LEU A 161 19.56 -2.95 -6.55
CA LEU A 161 18.36 -2.17 -6.28
C LEU A 161 18.57 -1.23 -5.08
N PRO A 162 17.95 -0.05 -5.06
CA PRO A 162 18.07 0.92 -3.96
C PRO A 162 17.17 0.53 -2.78
N LEU A 163 17.42 -0.65 -2.19
CA LEU A 163 16.68 -1.18 -1.05
C LEU A 163 17.53 -1.08 0.21
N LYS A 164 16.92 -0.75 1.34
CA LYS A 164 17.62 -0.71 2.62
C LYS A 164 16.65 -0.88 3.78
N TYR A 165 16.98 -1.78 4.71
CA TYR A 165 16.24 -1.96 5.94
C TYR A 165 16.46 -0.81 6.92
N SER A 166 15.43 -0.42 7.66
CA SER A 166 15.50 0.51 8.78
C SER A 166 14.69 -0.02 9.95
N ALA A 167 15.35 -0.58 10.94
CA ALA A 167 14.68 -1.14 12.12
C ALA A 167 13.83 -0.11 12.88
N GLU A 168 14.26 1.16 12.90
CA GLU A 168 13.55 2.24 13.55
C GLU A 168 12.26 2.58 12.78
N ALA A 169 12.35 2.82 11.46
CA ALA A 169 11.19 3.13 10.63
C ALA A 169 10.22 1.95 10.51
N ASP A 170 10.73 0.70 10.45
CA ASP A 170 9.92 -0.52 10.44
C ASP A 170 9.07 -0.60 11.71
N LYS A 171 9.71 -0.52 12.89
CA LYS A 171 9.02 -0.56 14.17
C LYS A 171 8.00 0.56 14.32
N ASP A 172 8.42 1.80 14.07
CA ASP A 172 7.56 2.98 14.25
C ASP A 172 6.34 2.94 13.31
N SER A 173 6.56 2.63 12.02
CA SER A 173 5.47 2.53 11.04
C SER A 173 4.47 1.43 11.40
N TRP A 174 4.94 0.30 11.92
CA TRP A 174 4.08 -0.78 12.38
C TRP A 174 3.24 -0.36 13.60
N GLU A 175 3.85 0.29 14.58
CA GLU A 175 3.16 0.80 15.77
C GLU A 175 2.12 1.86 15.41
N GLN A 176 2.46 2.83 14.55
CA GLN A 176 1.54 3.85 14.06
C GLN A 176 0.38 3.25 13.26
N MET A 177 0.64 2.27 12.40
CA MET A 177 -0.40 1.57 11.65
C MET A 177 -1.38 0.86 12.59
N GLN A 178 -0.91 0.22 13.66
CA GLN A 178 -1.81 -0.42 14.64
C GLN A 178 -2.73 0.59 15.34
N VAL A 179 -2.19 1.76 15.71
CA VAL A 179 -2.99 2.85 16.29
C VAL A 179 -4.02 3.36 15.27
N PHE A 180 -3.58 3.61 14.04
CA PHE A 180 -4.43 4.06 12.94
C PHE A 180 -5.61 3.11 12.67
N LEU A 181 -5.35 1.79 12.58
CA LEU A 181 -6.41 0.79 12.39
C LEU A 181 -7.39 0.76 13.57
N LYS A 182 -6.86 0.79 14.80
CA LYS A 182 -7.72 0.83 16.00
C LYS A 182 -8.62 2.05 16.03
N GLU A 183 -8.16 3.18 15.52
CA GLU A 183 -8.95 4.40 15.42
C GLU A 183 -9.94 4.37 14.27
N SER A 184 -9.64 3.67 13.19
CA SER A 184 -10.51 3.55 12.03
C SER A 184 -11.67 2.58 12.25
N PHE A 185 -11.53 1.62 13.16
CA PHE A 185 -12.55 0.62 13.49
C PHE A 185 -13.47 1.03 14.67
N LYS A 186 -13.69 2.31 14.84
CA LYS A 186 -14.58 2.81 15.91
C LYS A 186 -16.03 2.85 15.48
#